data_5d81806754154ffdfe9f996a601917e0
#
_entry.id   5d81806754154ffdfe9f996a601917e0
#
_cell.length_a   1.000
_cell.length_b   1.000
_cell.length_c   1.000
_cell.angle_alpha   90.00
_cell.angle_beta   90.00
_cell.angle_gamma   90.00
#
_symmetry.space_group_name_H-M   'P 1'
#
loop_
_entity.id
_entity.type
_entity.pdbx_description
1 polymer ?
#
loop_
_entity_poly.entity_id
_entity_poly.type
_entity_poly.pdbx_seq_one_letter_code
_entity_poly.pdbx_strand_id
1 'polypeptide(L)'
;MSPFDCNMAIDSGYKVVLPYDGVAVGDVGALVQDAIFSRPPKACTGVFIGGKDITLALDMMAAARAAMVPPFQVSVFADPGGSFTTAAAMVTLVERALERNFGRALKGLRISVFGAMGVVGFASAVIAALEGAKVRVVAHDTIEPLMALAAFAKTRFGATLEPVAGQAEALKARILDVSDVAVTAGPAGVNILPRRLIARAPGLLVAADVNAVAPYGIEGMELFMDGAPLPGCSTLGVGALAIGDVKYKTQAGLFRRMLTAAQPLDLDFRDAFTLAREIVSEGQRRSVKGKARAAA
;
A
#
# COMPACT_ATOMS: atom_id res chain seq x y z
N MET A 1 -3.97 -1.55 17.79
CA MET A 1 -3.53 -2.78 17.08
C MET A 1 -4.74 -3.69 16.92
N SER A 2 -5.01 -4.19 15.72
CA SER A 2 -6.15 -5.08 15.47
C SER A 2 -5.82 -6.54 15.86
N PRO A 3 -6.83 -7.42 16.06
CA PRO A 3 -6.57 -8.86 16.26
C PRO A 3 -5.78 -9.48 15.10
N PHE A 4 -5.99 -9.00 13.86
CA PHE A 4 -5.22 -9.43 12.70
C PHE A 4 -3.73 -9.13 12.86
N ASP A 5 -3.38 -7.91 13.28
CA ASP A 5 -1.99 -7.50 13.47
C ASP A 5 -1.32 -8.27 14.59
N CYS A 6 -2.05 -8.53 15.70
CA CYS A 6 -1.57 -9.33 16.81
C CYS A 6 -1.24 -10.76 16.38
N ASN A 7 -2.15 -11.42 15.67
CA ASN A 7 -1.94 -12.77 15.15
C ASN A 7 -0.75 -12.80 14.18
N MET A 8 -0.68 -11.80 13.26
CA MET A 8 0.42 -11.67 12.31
C MET A 8 1.79 -11.54 13.00
N ALA A 9 1.87 -10.75 14.08
CA ALA A 9 3.09 -10.61 14.86
C ALA A 9 3.48 -11.94 15.53
N ILE A 10 2.53 -12.65 16.16
CA ILE A 10 2.75 -13.96 16.77
C ILE A 10 3.23 -14.98 15.73
N ASP A 11 2.53 -15.09 14.60
CA ASP A 11 2.88 -16.01 13.51
C ASP A 11 4.24 -15.67 12.87
N SER A 12 4.69 -14.44 13.01
CA SER A 12 6.00 -13.98 12.55
C SER A 12 7.13 -14.26 13.54
N GLY A 13 6.82 -14.75 14.76
CA GLY A 13 7.79 -15.20 15.76
C GLY A 13 7.86 -14.36 17.04
N TYR A 14 7.02 -13.33 17.21
CA TYR A 14 6.90 -12.62 18.47
C TYR A 14 6.21 -13.49 19.51
N LYS A 15 6.80 -13.61 20.69
CA LYS A 15 6.26 -14.46 21.77
C LYS A 15 5.15 -13.78 22.58
N VAL A 16 5.18 -12.46 22.64
CA VAL A 16 4.25 -11.63 23.41
C VAL A 16 3.90 -10.40 22.59
N VAL A 17 2.64 -10.04 22.58
CA VAL A 17 2.13 -8.77 22.00
C VAL A 17 1.33 -8.07 23.09
N LEU A 18 1.66 -6.81 23.35
CA LEU A 18 0.97 -5.96 24.32
C LEU A 18 0.24 -4.86 23.55
N PRO A 19 -1.06 -4.98 23.31
CA PRO A 19 -1.82 -3.95 22.61
C PRO A 19 -2.12 -2.76 23.54
N TYR A 20 -1.90 -1.56 23.03
CA TYR A 20 -2.35 -0.30 23.61
C TYR A 20 -3.37 0.32 22.69
N ASP A 21 -4.42 0.90 23.24
CA ASP A 21 -5.48 1.60 22.50
C ASP A 21 -5.63 3.03 23.03
N GLY A 22 -6.17 3.92 22.21
CA GLY A 22 -6.36 5.34 22.56
C GLY A 22 -5.06 6.13 22.76
N VAL A 23 -3.91 5.64 22.26
CA VAL A 23 -2.61 6.30 22.41
C VAL A 23 -2.57 7.59 21.59
N ALA A 24 -2.23 8.71 22.22
CA ALA A 24 -1.93 9.97 21.55
C ALA A 24 -0.44 10.10 21.22
N VAL A 25 -0.06 11.01 20.32
CA VAL A 25 1.36 11.24 19.95
C VAL A 25 2.20 11.58 21.18
N GLY A 26 1.63 12.31 22.15
CA GLY A 26 2.33 12.69 23.39
C GLY A 26 2.66 11.51 24.31
N ASP A 27 1.93 10.39 24.21
CA ASP A 27 2.15 9.21 25.04
C ASP A 27 3.26 8.30 24.52
N VAL A 28 3.55 8.42 23.21
CA VAL A 28 4.48 7.50 22.51
C VAL A 28 5.87 7.52 23.13
N GLY A 29 6.35 8.71 23.55
CA GLY A 29 7.67 8.85 24.14
C GLY A 29 7.86 7.99 25.39
N ALA A 30 6.91 8.02 26.33
CA ALA A 30 6.96 7.24 27.56
C ALA A 30 6.90 5.72 27.28
N LEU A 31 5.99 5.29 26.41
CA LEU A 31 5.85 3.88 26.03
C LEU A 31 7.10 3.34 25.34
N VAL A 32 7.75 4.14 24.51
CA VAL A 32 9.00 3.75 23.84
C VAL A 32 10.14 3.67 24.83
N GLN A 33 10.25 4.61 25.80
CA GLN A 33 11.26 4.57 26.84
C GLN A 33 11.10 3.31 27.72
N ASP A 34 9.89 2.95 28.10
CA ASP A 34 9.63 1.70 28.80
C ASP A 34 10.07 0.48 27.97
N ALA A 35 9.81 0.50 26.68
CA ALA A 35 10.20 -0.59 25.77
C ALA A 35 11.73 -0.72 25.63
N ILE A 36 12.46 0.39 25.48
CA ILE A 36 13.93 0.37 25.27
C ILE A 36 14.71 0.07 26.56
N PHE A 37 14.20 0.46 27.72
CA PHE A 37 14.88 0.23 29.00
C PHE A 37 14.47 -1.07 29.71
N SER A 38 13.39 -1.72 29.29
CA SER A 38 12.90 -2.97 29.88
C SER A 38 13.79 -4.18 29.59
N ARG A 39 14.67 -4.10 28.57
CA ARG A 39 15.55 -5.18 28.11
C ARG A 39 16.91 -4.66 27.67
N PRO A 40 17.94 -5.51 27.63
CA PRO A 40 19.23 -5.14 27.06
C PRO A 40 19.10 -4.66 25.59
N PRO A 41 20.01 -3.77 25.13
CA PRO A 41 20.09 -3.42 23.72
C PRO A 41 20.12 -4.66 22.83
N LYS A 42 19.48 -4.60 21.66
CA LYS A 42 19.34 -5.72 20.70
C LYS A 42 18.43 -6.88 21.17
N ALA A 43 17.70 -6.73 22.26
CA ALA A 43 16.60 -7.66 22.56
C ALA A 43 15.53 -7.55 21.45
N CYS A 44 14.87 -8.67 21.13
CA CYS A 44 13.84 -8.74 20.10
C CYS A 44 12.53 -8.06 20.56
N THR A 45 12.59 -6.75 20.81
CA THR A 45 11.46 -5.88 21.12
C THR A 45 11.24 -4.95 19.95
N GLY A 46 9.99 -4.70 19.57
CA GLY A 46 9.63 -3.77 18.51
C GLY A 46 8.34 -3.03 18.84
N VAL A 47 8.15 -1.89 18.23
CA VAL A 47 6.94 -1.07 18.32
C VAL A 47 6.18 -1.17 17.00
N PHE A 48 4.89 -1.54 17.06
CA PHE A 48 4.01 -1.52 15.91
C PHE A 48 2.97 -0.41 16.07
N ILE A 49 2.82 0.42 15.03
CA ILE A 49 1.87 1.53 15.01
C ILE A 49 0.76 1.18 14.03
N GLY A 50 -0.41 0.85 14.58
CA GLY A 50 -1.65 0.59 13.85
C GLY A 50 -2.50 1.85 13.68
N GLY A 51 -3.83 1.67 13.74
CA GLY A 51 -4.81 2.77 13.63
C GLY A 51 -5.42 2.90 12.24
N LYS A 52 -6.03 4.06 11.95
CA LYS A 52 -6.74 4.32 10.69
C LYS A 52 -6.38 5.68 10.06
N ASP A 53 -5.51 6.44 10.70
CA ASP A 53 -5.07 7.77 10.28
C ASP A 53 -3.59 7.74 9.90
N ILE A 54 -3.30 8.19 8.68
CA ILE A 54 -1.93 8.15 8.15
C ILE A 54 -1.04 9.19 8.81
N THR A 55 -1.57 10.39 9.04
CA THR A 55 -0.79 11.50 9.63
C THR A 55 -0.44 11.15 11.06
N LEU A 56 -1.42 10.70 11.84
CA LEU A 56 -1.22 10.25 13.21
C LEU A 56 -0.21 9.10 13.30
N ALA A 57 -0.29 8.09 12.43
CA ALA A 57 0.64 6.96 12.42
C ALA A 57 2.08 7.41 12.13
N LEU A 58 2.27 8.31 11.17
CA LEU A 58 3.59 8.85 10.82
C LEU A 58 4.15 9.78 11.89
N ASP A 59 3.31 10.55 12.57
CA ASP A 59 3.71 11.41 13.68
C ASP A 59 4.08 10.59 14.92
N MET A 60 3.33 9.52 15.22
CA MET A 60 3.70 8.55 16.25
C MET A 60 5.04 7.87 15.93
N MET A 61 5.29 7.51 14.68
CA MET A 61 6.57 6.94 14.26
C MET A 61 7.72 7.94 14.45
N ALA A 62 7.52 9.20 14.15
CA ALA A 62 8.50 10.27 14.40
C ALA A 62 8.74 10.47 15.91
N ALA A 63 7.68 10.48 16.72
CA ALA A 63 7.78 10.56 18.18
C ALA A 63 8.51 9.35 18.79
N ALA A 64 8.24 8.15 18.27
CA ALA A 64 8.95 6.93 18.70
C ALA A 64 10.45 7.02 18.45
N ARG A 65 10.86 7.49 17.29
CA ARG A 65 12.28 7.72 16.97
C ARG A 65 12.93 8.75 17.88
N ALA A 66 12.23 9.87 18.12
CA ALA A 66 12.74 10.96 18.95
C ALA A 66 12.94 10.55 20.41
N ALA A 67 12.20 9.53 20.89
CA ALA A 67 12.30 9.02 22.25
C ALA A 67 13.41 8.00 22.45
N MET A 68 14.08 7.54 21.41
CA MET A 68 15.14 6.53 21.49
C MET A 68 16.46 7.15 21.97
N VAL A 69 17.17 6.40 22.83
CA VAL A 69 18.44 6.80 23.41
C VAL A 69 19.49 5.74 23.06
N PRO A 70 20.46 6.02 22.18
CA PRO A 70 21.49 5.04 21.84
C PRO A 70 22.31 4.62 23.08
N PRO A 71 22.66 3.34 23.23
CA PRO A 71 22.40 2.20 22.34
C PRO A 71 21.03 1.53 22.53
N PHE A 72 20.17 2.09 23.39
CA PHE A 72 18.83 1.58 23.70
C PHE A 72 17.86 2.03 22.60
N GLN A 73 17.64 1.16 21.65
CA GLN A 73 16.77 1.41 20.49
C GLN A 73 16.00 0.14 20.12
N VAL A 74 14.82 0.31 19.54
CA VAL A 74 13.96 -0.77 19.04
C VAL A 74 13.49 -0.45 17.63
N SER A 75 13.14 -1.47 16.86
CA SER A 75 12.53 -1.27 15.55
C SER A 75 11.11 -0.73 15.69
N VAL A 76 10.72 0.16 14.77
CA VAL A 76 9.37 0.71 14.66
C VAL A 76 8.79 0.35 13.30
N PHE A 77 7.55 -0.14 13.28
CA PHE A 77 6.82 -0.44 12.05
C PHE A 77 5.45 0.21 12.09
N ALA A 78 5.16 1.09 11.13
CA ALA A 78 3.86 1.69 10.95
C ALA A 78 3.12 1.03 9.78
N ASP A 79 1.92 0.51 10.06
CA ASP A 79 1.00 -0.04 9.06
C ASP A 79 -0.45 0.18 9.50
N PRO A 80 -0.96 1.44 9.42
CA PRO A 80 -2.29 1.78 9.91
C PRO A 80 -3.37 1.00 9.16
N GLY A 81 -4.08 0.13 9.90
CA GLY A 81 -5.12 -0.75 9.36
C GLY A 81 -4.64 -1.73 8.29
N GLY A 82 -3.35 -2.07 8.25
CA GLY A 82 -2.76 -2.88 7.19
C GLY A 82 -2.72 -2.20 5.83
N SER A 83 -2.88 -0.87 5.81
CA SER A 83 -3.07 -0.12 4.57
C SER A 83 -1.76 0.16 3.82
N PHE A 84 -0.66 0.33 4.53
CA PHE A 84 0.66 0.55 3.92
C PHE A 84 1.13 -0.69 3.16
N THR A 85 0.99 -1.85 3.77
CA THR A 85 1.32 -3.13 3.12
C THR A 85 0.35 -3.48 1.99
N THR A 86 -0.93 -3.06 2.08
CA THR A 86 -1.91 -3.19 1.00
C THR A 86 -1.56 -2.31 -0.20
N ALA A 87 -1.21 -1.04 0.03
CA ALA A 87 -0.80 -0.11 -1.02
C ALA A 87 0.47 -0.61 -1.73
N ALA A 88 1.47 -1.05 -0.95
CA ALA A 88 2.70 -1.63 -1.45
C ALA A 88 2.44 -2.85 -2.36
N ALA A 89 1.62 -3.79 -1.89
CA ALA A 89 1.23 -4.97 -2.66
C ALA A 89 0.51 -4.62 -3.96
N MET A 90 -0.46 -3.71 -3.91
CA MET A 90 -1.22 -3.27 -5.06
C MET A 90 -0.32 -2.63 -6.14
N VAL A 91 0.51 -1.66 -5.75
CA VAL A 91 1.40 -0.98 -6.71
C VAL A 91 2.42 -1.96 -7.29
N THR A 92 2.96 -2.90 -6.49
CA THR A 92 3.86 -3.96 -6.98
C THR A 92 3.19 -4.88 -8.02
N LEU A 93 1.93 -5.27 -7.79
CA LEU A 93 1.21 -6.11 -8.74
C LEU A 93 0.86 -5.36 -10.03
N VAL A 94 0.52 -4.08 -9.94
CA VAL A 94 0.34 -3.19 -11.09
C VAL A 94 1.66 -3.10 -11.89
N GLU A 95 2.77 -2.84 -11.23
CA GLU A 95 4.10 -2.77 -11.86
C GLU A 95 4.44 -4.08 -12.56
N ARG A 96 4.25 -5.21 -11.91
CA ARG A 96 4.46 -6.52 -12.51
C ARG A 96 3.60 -6.76 -13.75
N ALA A 97 2.31 -6.37 -13.71
CA ALA A 97 1.41 -6.51 -14.85
C ALA A 97 1.88 -5.65 -16.03
N LEU A 98 2.34 -4.42 -15.77
CA LEU A 98 2.91 -3.52 -16.77
C LEU A 98 4.19 -4.07 -17.39
N GLU A 99 5.13 -4.54 -16.58
CA GLU A 99 6.40 -5.08 -17.06
C GLU A 99 6.21 -6.33 -17.92
N ARG A 100 5.38 -7.27 -17.45
CA ARG A 100 5.17 -8.56 -18.14
C ARG A 100 4.45 -8.45 -19.46
N ASN A 101 3.46 -7.57 -19.55
CA ASN A 101 2.57 -7.53 -20.70
C ASN A 101 2.89 -6.38 -21.67
N PHE A 102 3.54 -5.33 -21.17
CA PHE A 102 3.79 -4.11 -21.98
C PHE A 102 5.26 -3.67 -21.98
N GLY A 103 6.13 -4.33 -21.20
CA GLY A 103 7.55 -3.93 -21.06
C GLY A 103 7.72 -2.52 -20.49
N ARG A 104 6.78 -2.05 -19.65
CA ARG A 104 6.76 -0.69 -19.12
C ARG A 104 6.94 -0.68 -17.61
N ALA A 105 7.81 0.22 -17.12
CA ALA A 105 7.93 0.54 -15.69
C ALA A 105 6.92 1.62 -15.29
N LEU A 106 6.77 1.86 -13.99
CA LEU A 106 5.90 2.94 -13.46
C LEU A 106 6.34 4.34 -13.91
N LYS A 107 7.65 4.54 -14.10
CA LYS A 107 8.22 5.84 -14.46
C LYS A 107 7.60 6.41 -15.73
N GLY A 108 7.11 7.64 -15.61
CA GLY A 108 6.52 8.40 -16.72
C GLY A 108 5.06 8.02 -17.02
N LEU A 109 4.51 6.94 -16.45
CA LEU A 109 3.11 6.56 -16.62
C LEU A 109 2.16 7.54 -15.92
N ARG A 110 0.96 7.69 -16.48
CA ARG A 110 -0.13 8.49 -15.93
C ARG A 110 -1.02 7.58 -15.11
N ILE A 111 -0.98 7.74 -13.80
CA ILE A 111 -1.72 6.91 -12.84
C ILE A 111 -2.82 7.74 -12.20
N SER A 112 -4.06 7.30 -12.29
CA SER A 112 -5.20 7.95 -11.63
C SER A 112 -5.66 7.12 -10.44
N VAL A 113 -5.67 7.74 -9.25
CA VAL A 113 -6.04 7.10 -7.99
C VAL A 113 -7.37 7.64 -7.50
N PHE A 114 -8.37 6.77 -7.45
CA PHE A 114 -9.70 7.03 -6.91
C PHE A 114 -9.76 6.53 -5.46
N GLY A 115 -10.15 7.39 -4.53
CA GLY A 115 -10.16 7.09 -3.10
C GLY A 115 -8.85 7.44 -2.38
N ALA A 116 -8.11 8.43 -2.87
CA ALA A 116 -6.83 8.87 -2.30
C ALA A 116 -6.96 9.53 -0.91
N MET A 117 -8.16 9.88 -0.45
CA MET A 117 -8.38 10.33 0.93
C MET A 117 -8.24 9.20 1.95
N GLY A 118 -8.39 7.95 1.53
CA GLY A 118 -8.09 6.77 2.35
C GLY A 118 -6.60 6.44 2.39
N VAL A 119 -6.16 5.76 3.46
CA VAL A 119 -4.74 5.45 3.68
C VAL A 119 -4.15 4.62 2.53
N VAL A 120 -4.87 3.61 2.02
CA VAL A 120 -4.41 2.78 0.89
C VAL A 120 -4.22 3.62 -0.37
N GLY A 121 -5.22 4.43 -0.73
CA GLY A 121 -5.16 5.26 -1.93
C GLY A 121 -4.03 6.29 -1.85
N PHE A 122 -3.88 6.96 -0.70
CA PHE A 122 -2.80 7.91 -0.49
C PHE A 122 -1.42 7.25 -0.58
N ALA A 123 -1.19 6.17 0.16
CA ALA A 123 0.10 5.48 0.13
C ALA A 123 0.44 4.96 -1.27
N SER A 124 -0.55 4.43 -2.00
CA SER A 124 -0.36 4.01 -3.41
C SER A 124 0.02 5.17 -4.32
N ALA A 125 -0.64 6.33 -4.15
CA ALA A 125 -0.33 7.54 -4.91
C ALA A 125 1.10 8.03 -4.64
N VAL A 126 1.52 8.04 -3.36
CA VAL A 126 2.87 8.46 -2.98
C VAL A 126 3.91 7.47 -3.50
N ILE A 127 3.73 6.17 -3.33
CA ILE A 127 4.64 5.14 -3.87
C ILE A 127 4.80 5.35 -5.39
N ALA A 128 3.70 5.43 -6.13
CA ALA A 128 3.75 5.60 -7.58
C ALA A 128 4.47 6.90 -8.01
N ALA A 129 4.25 8.00 -7.29
CA ALA A 129 4.91 9.27 -7.56
C ALA A 129 6.42 9.22 -7.26
N LEU A 130 6.84 8.55 -6.19
CA LEU A 130 8.26 8.33 -5.87
C LEU A 130 8.97 7.45 -6.90
N GLU A 131 8.24 6.52 -7.54
CA GLU A 131 8.72 5.71 -8.67
C GLU A 131 8.70 6.46 -10.01
N GLY A 132 8.40 7.77 -9.99
CA GLY A 132 8.45 8.65 -11.16
C GLY A 132 7.21 8.63 -12.05
N ALA A 133 6.09 8.09 -11.59
CA ALA A 133 4.82 8.22 -12.29
C ALA A 133 4.24 9.64 -12.16
N LYS A 134 3.39 10.03 -13.13
CA LYS A 134 2.57 11.23 -13.08
C LYS A 134 1.23 10.87 -12.44
N VAL A 135 1.06 11.21 -11.17
CA VAL A 135 -0.07 10.72 -10.38
C VAL A 135 -1.15 11.78 -10.23
N ARG A 136 -2.39 11.42 -10.62
CA ARG A 136 -3.60 12.17 -10.34
C ARG A 136 -4.35 11.54 -9.19
N VAL A 137 -4.77 12.36 -8.24
CA VAL A 137 -5.67 11.96 -7.14
C VAL A 137 -7.05 12.55 -7.42
N VAL A 138 -8.05 11.65 -7.51
CA VAL A 138 -9.37 11.99 -8.05
C VAL A 138 -10.35 12.25 -6.93
N ALA A 139 -10.90 13.47 -6.90
CA ALA A 139 -11.95 13.87 -5.96
C ALA A 139 -13.31 13.26 -6.36
N HIS A 140 -14.04 12.73 -5.39
CA HIS A 140 -15.43 12.28 -5.58
C HIS A 140 -16.44 13.34 -5.13
N ASP A 141 -16.00 14.32 -4.36
CA ASP A 141 -16.76 15.46 -3.86
C ASP A 141 -15.98 16.74 -4.15
N THR A 142 -15.50 17.48 -3.17
CA THR A 142 -14.70 18.68 -3.37
C THR A 142 -13.22 18.38 -3.54
N ILE A 143 -12.48 19.29 -4.17
CA ILE A 143 -11.06 19.09 -4.47
C ILE A 143 -10.14 19.56 -3.34
N GLU A 144 -10.62 20.45 -2.46
CA GLU A 144 -9.84 21.11 -1.42
C GLU A 144 -9.14 20.14 -0.47
N PRO A 145 -9.79 19.04 0.02
CA PRO A 145 -9.11 18.05 0.85
C PRO A 145 -7.94 17.37 0.13
N LEU A 146 -8.07 17.12 -1.18
CA LEU A 146 -6.99 16.53 -1.98
C LEU A 146 -5.85 17.50 -2.24
N MET A 147 -6.13 18.82 -2.31
CA MET A 147 -5.07 19.85 -2.39
C MET A 147 -4.23 19.86 -1.11
N ALA A 148 -4.86 19.81 0.06
CA ALA A 148 -4.16 19.68 1.34
C ALA A 148 -3.34 18.39 1.42
N LEU A 149 -3.91 17.27 0.97
CA LEU A 149 -3.25 15.99 0.93
C LEU A 149 -2.04 15.98 -0.02
N ALA A 150 -2.14 16.61 -1.18
CA ALA A 150 -1.03 16.76 -2.13
C ALA A 150 0.09 17.65 -1.57
N ALA A 151 -0.24 18.73 -0.86
CA ALA A 151 0.73 19.56 -0.14
C ALA A 151 1.45 18.76 0.96
N PHE A 152 0.72 17.96 1.73
CA PHE A 152 1.29 17.05 2.73
C PHE A 152 2.24 16.03 2.08
N ALA A 153 1.82 15.38 0.98
CA ALA A 153 2.67 14.44 0.25
C ALA A 153 3.97 15.09 -0.24
N LYS A 154 3.88 16.31 -0.76
CA LYS A 154 5.05 17.08 -1.21
C LYS A 154 6.00 17.40 -0.08
N THR A 155 5.48 17.91 1.03
CA THR A 155 6.28 18.33 2.19
C THR A 155 6.92 17.14 2.89
N ARG A 156 6.17 16.05 3.11
CA ARG A 156 6.62 14.91 3.91
C ARG A 156 7.48 13.91 3.14
N PHE A 157 7.23 13.72 1.83
CA PHE A 157 7.83 12.69 1.01
C PHE A 157 8.51 13.19 -0.26
N GLY A 158 8.36 14.46 -0.62
CA GLY A 158 8.82 15.00 -1.90
C GLY A 158 7.96 14.54 -3.09
N ALA A 159 6.86 13.80 -2.85
CA ALA A 159 5.98 13.26 -3.87
C ALA A 159 5.05 14.35 -4.43
N THR A 160 4.96 14.44 -5.77
CA THR A 160 4.08 15.38 -6.45
C THR A 160 2.81 14.66 -6.88
N LEU A 161 1.66 15.08 -6.36
CA LEU A 161 0.33 14.58 -6.70
C LEU A 161 -0.49 15.71 -7.33
N GLU A 162 -1.25 15.39 -8.39
CA GLU A 162 -2.15 16.32 -9.09
C GLU A 162 -3.60 16.07 -8.66
N PRO A 163 -4.21 16.91 -7.81
CA PRO A 163 -5.63 16.81 -7.50
C PRO A 163 -6.49 17.15 -8.73
N VAL A 164 -7.49 16.31 -9.03
CA VAL A 164 -8.42 16.51 -10.15
C VAL A 164 -9.85 16.21 -9.72
N ALA A 165 -10.81 16.94 -10.28
CA ALA A 165 -12.23 16.71 -10.05
C ALA A 165 -12.71 15.44 -10.80
N GLY A 166 -13.48 14.58 -10.13
CA GLY A 166 -14.01 13.33 -10.68
C GLY A 166 -15.40 12.96 -10.19
N GLN A 167 -16.21 13.95 -9.77
CA GLN A 167 -17.54 13.74 -9.23
C GLN A 167 -18.51 13.18 -10.29
N ALA A 168 -18.48 13.75 -11.50
CA ALA A 168 -19.34 13.35 -12.60
C ALA A 168 -18.69 12.23 -13.43
N GLU A 169 -19.53 11.35 -13.98
CA GLU A 169 -19.07 10.27 -14.85
C GLU A 169 -18.29 10.77 -16.08
N ALA A 170 -18.73 11.90 -16.66
CA ALA A 170 -18.03 12.52 -17.78
C ALA A 170 -16.61 12.98 -17.41
N LEU A 171 -16.36 13.41 -16.18
CA LEU A 171 -15.03 13.75 -15.69
C LEU A 171 -14.19 12.49 -15.52
N LYS A 172 -14.76 11.42 -14.93
CA LYS A 172 -14.08 10.13 -14.83
C LYS A 172 -13.66 9.59 -16.20
N ALA A 173 -14.54 9.68 -17.21
CA ALA A 173 -14.22 9.28 -18.58
C ALA A 173 -13.00 10.04 -19.12
N ARG A 174 -13.00 11.38 -19.00
CA ARG A 174 -11.85 12.20 -19.44
C ARG A 174 -10.56 11.88 -18.70
N ILE A 175 -10.64 11.54 -17.40
CA ILE A 175 -9.48 11.13 -16.62
C ILE A 175 -8.94 9.80 -17.14
N LEU A 176 -9.81 8.82 -17.39
CA LEU A 176 -9.42 7.50 -17.90
C LEU A 176 -8.84 7.57 -19.32
N ASP A 177 -9.38 8.42 -20.19
CA ASP A 177 -8.87 8.61 -21.57
C ASP A 177 -7.39 9.01 -21.61
N VAL A 178 -6.91 9.67 -20.57
CA VAL A 178 -5.52 10.12 -20.46
C VAL A 178 -4.71 9.36 -19.39
N SER A 179 -5.22 8.23 -18.90
CA SER A 179 -4.55 7.40 -17.90
C SER A 179 -3.97 6.13 -18.53
N ASP A 180 -2.79 5.74 -18.06
CA ASP A 180 -2.19 4.43 -18.38
C ASP A 180 -2.60 3.40 -17.31
N VAL A 181 -2.85 3.86 -16.07
CA VAL A 181 -3.26 3.01 -14.94
C VAL A 181 -4.37 3.69 -14.15
N ALA A 182 -5.36 2.90 -13.71
CA ALA A 182 -6.39 3.32 -12.76
C ALA A 182 -6.31 2.46 -11.49
N VAL A 183 -6.35 3.11 -10.32
CA VAL A 183 -6.38 2.47 -9.01
C VAL A 183 -7.62 2.91 -8.27
N THR A 184 -8.38 1.96 -7.72
CA THR A 184 -9.51 2.23 -6.84
C THR A 184 -9.24 1.74 -5.43
N ALA A 185 -9.39 2.65 -4.46
CA ALA A 185 -9.24 2.42 -3.02
C ALA A 185 -10.35 3.15 -2.26
N GLY A 186 -11.55 3.13 -2.78
CA GLY A 186 -12.73 3.74 -2.17
C GLY A 186 -13.40 2.85 -1.13
N PRO A 187 -14.55 3.28 -0.59
CA PRO A 187 -15.31 2.52 0.39
C PRO A 187 -15.74 1.15 -0.13
N ALA A 188 -15.77 0.16 0.78
CA ALA A 188 -16.23 -1.18 0.47
C ALA A 188 -17.70 -1.18 0.00
N GLY A 189 -18.02 -1.98 -1.03
CA GLY A 189 -19.36 -2.07 -1.58
C GLY A 189 -19.79 -0.87 -2.44
N VAL A 190 -18.85 -0.02 -2.88
CA VAL A 190 -19.13 1.13 -3.73
C VAL A 190 -18.46 0.96 -5.09
N ASN A 191 -19.26 0.93 -6.16
CA ASN A 191 -18.73 0.94 -7.53
C ASN A 191 -18.31 2.35 -7.93
N ILE A 192 -17.03 2.49 -8.27
CA ILE A 192 -16.39 3.77 -8.63
C ILE A 192 -16.26 3.90 -10.14
N LEU A 193 -15.83 2.82 -10.80
CA LEU A 193 -15.58 2.75 -12.24
C LEU A 193 -16.47 1.69 -12.90
N PRO A 194 -17.60 2.10 -13.47
CA PRO A 194 -18.42 1.23 -14.31
C PRO A 194 -17.64 0.69 -15.50
N ARG A 195 -17.90 -0.55 -15.89
CA ARG A 195 -17.23 -1.25 -17.01
C ARG A 195 -17.24 -0.45 -18.31
N ARG A 196 -18.35 0.26 -18.60
CA ARG A 196 -18.45 1.10 -19.79
C ARG A 196 -17.41 2.21 -19.87
N LEU A 197 -16.93 2.74 -18.73
CA LEU A 197 -15.86 3.74 -18.69
C LEU A 197 -14.52 3.12 -19.01
N ILE A 198 -14.22 1.95 -18.44
CA ILE A 198 -12.99 1.20 -18.70
C ILE A 198 -12.92 0.79 -20.18
N ALA A 199 -13.99 0.23 -20.73
CA ALA A 199 -14.05 -0.23 -22.11
C ALA A 199 -13.87 0.90 -23.14
N ARG A 200 -14.16 2.15 -22.77
CA ARG A 200 -14.00 3.34 -23.62
C ARG A 200 -12.65 4.03 -23.48
N ALA A 201 -11.76 3.52 -22.65
CA ALA A 201 -10.41 4.06 -22.39
C ALA A 201 -9.34 3.14 -23.01
N PRO A 202 -9.10 3.16 -24.31
CA PRO A 202 -8.23 2.19 -25.00
C PRO A 202 -6.75 2.34 -24.60
N GLY A 203 -6.36 3.47 -24.03
CA GLY A 203 -5.02 3.70 -23.48
C GLY A 203 -4.79 3.16 -22.07
N LEU A 204 -5.85 2.70 -21.40
CA LEU A 204 -5.76 2.19 -20.04
C LEU A 204 -5.22 0.75 -20.05
N LEU A 205 -4.01 0.56 -19.53
CA LEU A 205 -3.28 -0.71 -19.57
C LEU A 205 -3.65 -1.62 -18.41
N VAL A 206 -3.69 -1.05 -17.18
CA VAL A 206 -3.94 -1.80 -15.94
C VAL A 206 -4.94 -1.07 -15.06
N ALA A 207 -5.86 -1.82 -14.45
CA ALA A 207 -6.79 -1.33 -13.44
C ALA A 207 -6.68 -2.20 -12.18
N ALA A 208 -6.55 -1.59 -10.99
CA ALA A 208 -6.42 -2.31 -9.72
C ALA A 208 -7.49 -1.87 -8.73
N ASP A 209 -8.05 -2.83 -7.98
CA ASP A 209 -9.08 -2.59 -6.98
C ASP A 209 -8.80 -3.34 -5.67
N VAL A 210 -8.82 -2.61 -4.55
CA VAL A 210 -8.64 -3.22 -3.21
C VAL A 210 -9.94 -3.67 -2.58
N ASN A 211 -11.09 -3.38 -3.20
CA ASN A 211 -12.39 -3.68 -2.62
C ASN A 211 -12.75 -5.17 -2.80
N ALA A 212 -12.84 -5.89 -1.67
CA ALA A 212 -13.24 -7.30 -1.64
C ALA A 212 -14.75 -7.51 -1.43
N VAL A 213 -15.52 -6.45 -1.27
CA VAL A 213 -16.98 -6.50 -1.02
C VAL A 213 -17.74 -6.02 -2.25
N ALA A 214 -18.65 -6.85 -2.75
CA ALA A 214 -19.49 -6.46 -3.90
C ALA A 214 -20.53 -5.39 -3.52
N PRO A 215 -20.87 -4.46 -4.43
CA PRO A 215 -20.23 -4.26 -5.73
C PRO A 215 -18.79 -3.77 -5.61
N TYR A 216 -17.90 -4.33 -6.44
CA TYR A 216 -16.48 -3.95 -6.43
C TYR A 216 -16.27 -2.52 -6.94
N GLY A 217 -15.14 -1.91 -6.58
CA GLY A 217 -14.81 -0.56 -7.01
C GLY A 217 -14.69 -0.43 -8.53
N ILE A 218 -14.27 -1.50 -9.21
CA ILE A 218 -14.24 -1.62 -10.67
C ILE A 218 -15.22 -2.71 -11.10
N GLU A 219 -16.20 -2.36 -11.93
CA GLU A 219 -17.18 -3.32 -12.45
C GLU A 219 -16.51 -4.33 -13.38
N GLY A 220 -16.74 -5.63 -13.11
CA GLY A 220 -16.13 -6.73 -13.85
C GLY A 220 -14.76 -7.17 -13.30
N MET A 221 -14.27 -6.54 -12.24
CA MET A 221 -13.09 -7.05 -11.50
C MET A 221 -13.46 -8.33 -10.77
N GLU A 222 -12.60 -9.35 -10.88
CA GLU A 222 -12.68 -10.55 -10.07
C GLU A 222 -11.63 -10.50 -8.96
N LEU A 223 -11.97 -11.07 -7.80
CA LEU A 223 -11.14 -10.97 -6.59
C LEU A 223 -9.71 -11.47 -6.77
N PHE A 224 -9.53 -12.55 -7.54
CA PHE A 224 -8.23 -13.19 -7.78
C PHE A 224 -7.55 -12.75 -9.08
N MET A 225 -8.08 -11.75 -9.79
CA MET A 225 -7.41 -11.25 -11.00
C MET A 225 -5.99 -10.81 -10.70
N ASP A 226 -5.06 -11.26 -11.54
CA ASP A 226 -3.64 -11.02 -11.42
C ASP A 226 -3.00 -10.82 -12.80
N GLY A 227 -3.39 -9.72 -13.45
CA GLY A 227 -2.95 -9.39 -14.81
C GLY A 227 -3.76 -10.09 -15.92
N ALA A 228 -4.97 -10.56 -15.64
CA ALA A 228 -5.90 -11.04 -16.64
C ALA A 228 -6.72 -9.88 -17.22
N PRO A 229 -7.16 -9.93 -18.51
CA PRO A 229 -8.00 -8.89 -19.08
C PRO A 229 -9.35 -8.78 -18.37
N LEU A 230 -9.82 -7.57 -18.16
CA LEU A 230 -11.17 -7.30 -17.69
C LEU A 230 -12.20 -7.67 -18.77
N PRO A 231 -13.42 -8.12 -18.41
CA PRO A 231 -14.44 -8.50 -19.38
C PRO A 231 -14.75 -7.41 -20.39
N GLY A 232 -14.60 -7.73 -21.68
CA GLY A 232 -14.94 -6.84 -22.79
C GLY A 232 -13.94 -5.72 -23.11
N CYS A 233 -12.72 -5.76 -22.56
CA CYS A 233 -11.64 -4.82 -22.90
C CYS A 233 -10.26 -5.45 -22.76
N SER A 234 -9.22 -4.72 -23.21
CA SER A 234 -7.81 -5.16 -23.11
C SER A 234 -7.13 -4.76 -21.81
N THR A 235 -7.78 -3.95 -20.98
CA THR A 235 -7.25 -3.50 -19.68
C THR A 235 -7.06 -4.69 -18.75
N LEU A 236 -5.88 -4.86 -18.18
CA LEU A 236 -5.60 -5.94 -17.23
C LEU A 236 -6.10 -5.59 -15.83
N GLY A 237 -6.73 -6.55 -15.16
CA GLY A 237 -7.24 -6.42 -13.80
C GLY A 237 -6.27 -6.92 -12.73
N VAL A 238 -6.21 -6.22 -11.60
CA VAL A 238 -5.55 -6.65 -10.37
C VAL A 238 -6.57 -6.57 -9.23
N GLY A 239 -7.00 -7.72 -8.73
CA GLY A 239 -8.10 -7.86 -7.79
C GLY A 239 -7.65 -7.95 -6.32
N ALA A 240 -8.62 -7.73 -5.43
CA ALA A 240 -8.39 -7.53 -4.01
C ALA A 240 -7.73 -8.72 -3.30
N LEU A 241 -8.04 -9.97 -3.65
CA LEU A 241 -7.45 -11.14 -3.02
C LEU A 241 -6.04 -11.46 -3.57
N ALA A 242 -5.76 -11.13 -4.82
CA ALA A 242 -4.39 -11.17 -5.33
C ALA A 242 -3.50 -10.16 -4.59
N ILE A 243 -4.02 -8.94 -4.35
CA ILE A 243 -3.36 -7.92 -3.52
C ILE A 243 -3.18 -8.44 -2.09
N GLY A 244 -4.23 -9.03 -1.51
CA GLY A 244 -4.24 -9.56 -0.14
C GLY A 244 -3.18 -10.63 0.11
N ASP A 245 -2.91 -11.52 -0.84
CA ASP A 245 -1.87 -12.55 -0.73
C ASP A 245 -0.46 -11.94 -0.62
N VAL A 246 -0.15 -10.95 -1.47
CA VAL A 246 1.13 -10.24 -1.42
C VAL A 246 1.23 -9.39 -0.15
N LYS A 247 0.15 -8.68 0.22
CA LYS A 247 0.05 -7.90 1.45
C LYS A 247 0.37 -8.73 2.69
N TYR A 248 -0.26 -9.91 2.81
CA TYR A 248 -0.05 -10.81 3.94
C TYR A 248 1.42 -11.20 4.09
N LYS A 249 2.04 -11.63 2.99
CA LYS A 249 3.46 -12.00 2.95
C LYS A 249 4.38 -10.83 3.27
N THR A 250 4.04 -9.63 2.80
CA THR A 250 4.80 -8.40 3.04
C THR A 250 4.75 -8.02 4.51
N GLN A 251 3.58 -7.98 5.14
CA GLN A 251 3.44 -7.61 6.55
C GLN A 251 4.17 -8.62 7.46
N ALA A 252 3.97 -9.93 7.23
CA ALA A 252 4.69 -10.97 7.96
C ALA A 252 6.21 -10.86 7.77
N GLY A 253 6.66 -10.55 6.56
CA GLY A 253 8.07 -10.35 6.24
C GLY A 253 8.67 -9.15 6.98
N LEU A 254 7.95 -8.03 7.10
CA LEU A 254 8.40 -6.86 7.86
C LEU A 254 8.49 -7.15 9.36
N PHE A 255 7.52 -7.85 9.95
CA PHE A 255 7.62 -8.31 11.34
C PHE A 255 8.85 -9.20 11.57
N ARG A 256 9.14 -10.15 10.64
CA ARG A 256 10.35 -10.99 10.74
C ARG A 256 11.61 -10.18 10.60
N ARG A 257 11.67 -9.19 9.70
CA ARG A 257 12.83 -8.28 9.56
C ARG A 257 13.09 -7.55 10.86
N MET A 258 12.08 -7.04 11.55
CA MET A 258 12.24 -6.40 12.86
C MET A 258 12.85 -7.35 13.90
N LEU A 259 12.44 -8.62 13.93
CA LEU A 259 12.96 -9.62 14.87
C LEU A 259 14.42 -9.99 14.61
N THR A 260 14.84 -10.01 13.35
CA THR A 260 16.14 -10.55 12.94
C THR A 260 17.19 -9.47 12.61
N ALA A 261 16.78 -8.21 12.58
CA ALA A 261 17.66 -7.10 12.23
C ALA A 261 18.79 -6.92 13.26
N ALA A 262 20.01 -6.76 12.78
CA ALA A 262 21.17 -6.46 13.62
C ALA A 262 21.16 -5.03 14.18
N GLN A 263 20.41 -4.15 13.55
CA GLN A 263 20.19 -2.75 13.96
C GLN A 263 18.70 -2.44 13.92
N PRO A 264 18.22 -1.50 14.74
CA PRO A 264 16.82 -1.07 14.72
C PRO A 264 16.41 -0.54 13.35
N LEU A 265 15.20 -0.89 12.93
CA LEU A 265 14.60 -0.50 11.65
C LEU A 265 13.41 0.43 11.88
N ASP A 266 13.25 1.37 10.95
CA ASP A 266 12.07 2.22 10.84
C ASP A 266 11.34 1.86 9.55
N LEU A 267 10.20 1.18 9.67
CA LEU A 267 9.50 0.57 8.54
C LEU A 267 8.16 1.25 8.28
N ASP A 268 7.97 1.69 7.04
CA ASP A 268 6.70 2.24 6.56
C ASP A 268 6.32 1.66 5.17
N PHE A 269 5.40 2.32 4.45
CA PHE A 269 4.96 1.87 3.14
C PHE A 269 6.07 1.77 2.09
N ARG A 270 7.18 2.51 2.24
CA ARG A 270 8.32 2.48 1.32
C ARG A 270 9.10 1.17 1.48
N ASP A 271 9.31 0.75 2.71
CA ASP A 271 9.94 -0.53 3.04
C ASP A 271 9.03 -1.69 2.68
N ALA A 272 7.72 -1.52 2.90
CA ALA A 272 6.71 -2.47 2.47
C ALA A 272 6.74 -2.67 0.94
N PHE A 273 6.89 -1.60 0.17
CA PHE A 273 6.97 -1.67 -1.29
C PHE A 273 8.25 -2.38 -1.77
N THR A 274 9.37 -2.07 -1.15
CA THR A 274 10.64 -2.76 -1.43
C THR A 274 10.50 -4.27 -1.19
N LEU A 275 9.95 -4.68 -0.04
CA LEU A 275 9.76 -6.09 0.28
C LEU A 275 8.71 -6.77 -0.62
N ALA A 276 7.62 -6.08 -0.97
CA ALA A 276 6.62 -6.62 -1.88
C ALA A 276 7.21 -6.96 -3.25
N ARG A 277 8.07 -6.10 -3.80
CA ARG A 277 8.84 -6.35 -5.04
C ARG A 277 9.72 -7.59 -4.93
N GLU A 278 10.44 -7.76 -3.82
CA GLU A 278 11.26 -8.95 -3.58
C GLU A 278 10.40 -10.23 -3.59
N ILE A 279 9.31 -10.24 -2.84
CA ILE A 279 8.38 -11.38 -2.73
C ILE A 279 7.81 -11.76 -4.10
N VAL A 280 7.36 -10.77 -4.87
CA VAL A 280 6.77 -10.98 -6.19
C VAL A 280 7.83 -11.51 -7.18
N SER A 281 9.05 -10.97 -7.15
CA SER A 281 10.17 -11.40 -7.99
C SER A 281 10.60 -12.85 -7.68
N GLU A 282 10.68 -13.21 -6.40
CA GLU A 282 11.02 -14.58 -5.99
C GLU A 282 9.94 -15.58 -6.40
N GLY A 283 8.67 -15.24 -6.26
CA GLY A 283 7.54 -16.05 -6.72
C GLY A 283 7.63 -16.35 -8.21
N GLN A 284 8.03 -15.38 -9.02
CA GLN A 284 8.25 -15.55 -10.45
C GLN A 284 9.38 -16.53 -10.75
N ARG A 285 10.53 -16.38 -10.10
CA ARG A 285 11.71 -17.26 -10.30
C ARG A 285 11.38 -18.73 -9.96
N ARG A 286 10.59 -18.95 -8.90
CA ARG A 286 10.14 -20.30 -8.50
C ARG A 286 9.19 -20.91 -9.53
N SER A 287 8.24 -20.14 -10.06
CA SER A 287 7.30 -20.59 -11.09
C SER A 287 8.02 -20.98 -12.39
N VAL A 288 9.00 -20.22 -12.85
CA VAL A 288 9.79 -20.52 -14.06
C VAL A 288 10.60 -21.80 -13.85
N LYS A 289 11.28 -21.97 -12.71
CA LYS A 289 12.03 -23.19 -12.39
C LYS A 289 11.14 -24.43 -12.26
N GLY A 290 9.93 -24.28 -11.71
CA GLY A 290 8.95 -25.37 -11.61
C GLY A 290 8.47 -25.84 -12.98
N LYS A 291 8.15 -24.91 -13.89
CA LYS A 291 7.76 -25.24 -15.27
C LYS A 291 8.90 -25.91 -16.06
N ALA A 292 10.13 -25.44 -15.90
CA ALA A 292 11.30 -26.03 -16.56
C ALA A 292 11.57 -27.47 -16.07
N ARG A 293 11.35 -27.77 -14.78
CA ARG A 293 11.47 -29.12 -14.23
C ARG A 293 10.34 -30.08 -14.63
N ALA A 294 9.14 -29.54 -14.91
CA ALA A 294 8.01 -30.35 -15.36
C ALA A 294 8.05 -30.65 -16.88
N ALA A 295 8.88 -29.92 -17.63
CA ALA A 295 9.06 -30.09 -19.07
C ALA A 295 10.32 -30.94 -19.46
N ALA A 296 11.15 -31.25 -18.48
CA ALA A 296 12.33 -32.15 -18.62
C ALA A 296 12.04 -33.54 -18.08
#